data_9360b896215187b863a5a24187834ea2
#
_entry.id   9360b896215187b863a5a24187834ea2
#
_cell.length_a   1.000
_cell.length_b   1.000
_cell.length_c   1.000
_cell.angle_alpha   90.00
_cell.angle_beta   90.00
_cell.angle_gamma   90.00
#
_symmetry.space_group_name_H-M   'P 1'
#
loop_
_entity.id
_entity.type
_entity.pdbx_description
1 polymer ?
#
loop_
_entity_poly.entity_id
_entity_poly.type
_entity_poly.pdbx_seq_one_letter_code
_entity_poly.pdbx_strand_id
1 'polypeptide(L)'
;MSLETKTTIIRSNRKTLSIELKPNEIIARAPTRMKEKEIYNFIESKKSWIDKHLTKLNERQNVLDDLNPYTDEEIKQFTAKAKLDIPKRVEFYAKKIGVTYNKITIRCQHTRWGSCSSKGNLNFNCLLVLLPDEIIDSIVVHELCHIKQMNHSARFYAEIDKVFPNYKQCHLWLKQNGGMYLNRIPK
;
A
#
# COMPACT_ATOMS: atom_id res chain seq x y z
N MET A 1 30.31 3.91 -2.32
CA MET A 1 30.17 4.25 -3.75
C MET A 1 28.82 4.95 -3.92
N SER A 2 28.83 6.25 -4.27
CA SER A 2 27.57 6.96 -4.58
C SER A 2 27.04 6.43 -5.91
N LEU A 3 25.96 5.67 -5.86
CA LEU A 3 25.22 5.30 -7.06
C LEU A 3 24.76 6.60 -7.72
N GLU A 4 25.21 6.86 -8.96
CA GLU A 4 24.78 8.02 -9.73
C GLU A 4 23.26 7.97 -9.91
N THR A 5 22.56 8.96 -9.36
CA THR A 5 21.11 9.06 -9.48
C THR A 5 20.76 9.41 -10.93
N LYS A 6 20.07 8.50 -11.61
CA LYS A 6 19.63 8.69 -13.00
C LYS A 6 18.46 9.69 -13.05
N THR A 7 18.56 10.68 -13.94
CA THR A 7 17.42 11.58 -14.22
C THR A 7 16.81 11.23 -15.58
N THR A 8 15.50 10.92 -15.59
CA THR A 8 14.72 10.60 -16.78
C THR A 8 13.66 11.67 -17.00
N ILE A 9 13.63 12.29 -18.21
CA ILE A 9 12.61 13.27 -18.58
C ILE A 9 11.57 12.62 -19.48
N ILE A 10 10.29 12.63 -19.03
CA ILE A 10 9.15 12.12 -19.79
C ILE A 10 8.28 13.30 -20.22
N ARG A 11 8.13 13.49 -21.52
CA ARG A 11 7.34 14.57 -22.12
C ARG A 11 5.95 14.06 -22.52
N SER A 12 4.92 14.85 -22.23
CA SER A 12 3.53 14.52 -22.57
C SER A 12 2.68 15.79 -22.73
N ASN A 13 1.45 15.64 -23.21
CA ASN A 13 0.50 16.75 -23.36
C ASN A 13 -0.12 17.15 -22.01
N ARG A 14 0.72 17.53 -21.06
CA ARG A 14 0.35 18.01 -19.72
C ARG A 14 0.63 19.50 -19.58
N LYS A 15 -0.03 20.14 -18.63
CA LYS A 15 0.13 21.58 -18.36
C LYS A 15 1.16 21.88 -17.27
N THR A 16 1.54 20.90 -16.45
CA THR A 16 2.38 21.10 -15.26
C THR A 16 3.61 20.20 -15.27
N LEU A 17 4.71 20.68 -14.70
CA LEU A 17 5.90 19.90 -14.39
C LEU A 17 5.73 19.20 -13.04
N SER A 18 6.12 17.94 -12.95
CA SER A 18 6.15 17.19 -11.67
C SER A 18 7.38 16.29 -11.59
N ILE A 19 7.84 16.03 -10.36
CA ILE A 19 8.90 15.08 -10.06
C ILE A 19 8.27 13.86 -9.40
N GLU A 20 8.63 12.69 -9.89
CA GLU A 20 8.38 11.37 -9.30
C GLU A 20 9.74 10.76 -8.93
N LEU A 21 9.89 10.25 -7.71
CA LEU A 21 11.11 9.61 -7.25
C LEU A 21 10.92 8.10 -7.22
N LYS A 22 11.91 7.37 -7.74
CA LYS A 22 12.09 5.94 -7.59
C LYS A 22 13.46 5.66 -6.96
N PRO A 23 13.72 4.46 -6.44
CA PRO A 23 15.06 4.11 -5.99
C PRO A 23 16.11 4.41 -7.08
N ASN A 24 17.11 5.20 -6.73
CA ASN A 24 18.19 5.66 -7.62
C ASN A 24 17.74 6.40 -8.90
N GLU A 25 16.48 6.84 -9.01
CA GLU A 25 15.96 7.49 -10.21
C GLU A 25 15.05 8.68 -9.88
N ILE A 26 15.26 9.79 -10.62
CA ILE A 26 14.40 10.98 -10.65
C ILE A 26 13.67 11.00 -11.99
N ILE A 27 12.35 10.96 -11.99
CA ILE A 27 11.53 11.04 -13.20
C ILE A 27 10.86 12.41 -13.23
N ALA A 28 11.27 13.26 -14.16
CA ALA A 28 10.65 14.55 -14.43
C ALA A 28 9.58 14.39 -15.52
N ARG A 29 8.31 14.58 -15.18
CA ARG A 29 7.21 14.57 -16.15
C ARG A 29 6.87 15.99 -16.54
N ALA A 30 7.16 16.37 -17.80
CA ALA A 30 7.11 17.73 -18.29
C ALA A 30 6.15 17.91 -19.48
N PRO A 31 5.60 19.14 -19.68
CA PRO A 31 4.94 19.52 -20.91
C PRO A 31 5.87 19.37 -22.13
N THR A 32 5.31 18.96 -23.28
CA THR A 32 6.08 18.71 -24.51
C THR A 32 6.92 19.92 -24.94
N ARG A 33 6.41 21.15 -24.77
CA ARG A 33 7.06 22.40 -25.20
C ARG A 33 8.00 23.03 -24.17
N MET A 34 8.10 22.48 -22.96
CA MET A 34 8.93 23.07 -21.89
C MET A 34 10.42 22.89 -22.21
N LYS A 35 11.20 23.96 -22.07
CA LYS A 35 12.64 23.90 -22.30
C LYS A 35 13.34 23.05 -21.27
N GLU A 36 14.36 22.34 -21.70
CA GLU A 36 15.10 21.41 -20.81
C GLU A 36 15.75 22.14 -19.64
N LYS A 37 16.28 23.33 -19.87
CA LYS A 37 16.83 24.21 -18.84
C LYS A 37 15.82 24.53 -17.74
N GLU A 38 14.55 24.72 -18.07
CA GLU A 38 13.48 25.00 -17.10
C GLU A 38 13.20 23.75 -16.24
N ILE A 39 13.27 22.58 -16.85
CA ILE A 39 13.08 21.30 -16.14
C ILE A 39 14.23 21.09 -15.13
N TYR A 40 15.48 21.27 -15.56
CA TYR A 40 16.62 21.12 -14.66
C TYR A 40 16.65 22.19 -13.55
N ASN A 41 16.31 23.45 -13.85
CA ASN A 41 16.19 24.48 -12.83
C ASN A 41 15.13 24.12 -11.77
N PHE A 42 14.02 23.51 -12.19
CA PHE A 42 12.99 23.05 -11.27
C PHE A 42 13.50 21.89 -10.40
N ILE A 43 14.20 20.90 -10.98
CA ILE A 43 14.80 19.79 -10.23
C ILE A 43 15.77 20.35 -9.18
N GLU A 44 16.66 21.26 -9.57
CA GLU A 44 17.64 21.87 -8.67
C GLU A 44 16.95 22.69 -7.55
N SER A 45 15.87 23.42 -7.85
CA SER A 45 15.08 24.14 -6.84
C SER A 45 14.46 23.20 -5.78
N LYS A 46 14.34 21.90 -6.07
CA LYS A 46 13.79 20.87 -5.19
C LYS A 46 14.85 19.92 -4.63
N LYS A 47 16.14 20.21 -4.85
CA LYS A 47 17.26 19.33 -4.51
C LYS A 47 17.21 18.81 -3.08
N SER A 48 17.10 19.69 -2.09
CA SER A 48 17.04 19.29 -0.67
C SER A 48 15.88 18.33 -0.37
N TRP A 49 14.72 18.57 -0.98
CA TRP A 49 13.58 17.66 -0.86
C TRP A 49 13.84 16.34 -1.56
N ILE A 50 14.42 16.37 -2.76
CA ILE A 50 14.78 15.17 -3.54
C ILE A 50 15.76 14.31 -2.76
N ASP A 51 16.87 14.89 -2.30
CA ASP A 51 17.92 14.16 -1.57
C ASP A 51 17.37 13.47 -0.34
N LYS A 52 16.59 14.19 0.49
CA LYS A 52 15.95 13.62 1.68
C LYS A 52 15.03 12.45 1.39
N HIS A 53 14.25 12.52 0.30
CA HIS A 53 13.30 11.47 -0.03
C HIS A 53 13.96 10.30 -0.76
N LEU A 54 14.95 10.59 -1.61
CA LEU A 54 15.69 9.58 -2.35
C LEU A 54 16.51 8.70 -1.40
N THR A 55 17.20 9.30 -0.41
CA THR A 55 17.92 8.55 0.63
C THR A 55 16.98 7.55 1.32
N LYS A 56 15.82 8.01 1.79
CA LYS A 56 14.83 7.12 2.42
C LYS A 56 14.31 6.02 1.50
N LEU A 57 14.13 6.31 0.20
CA LEU A 57 13.70 5.32 -0.78
C LEU A 57 14.77 4.27 -1.02
N ASN A 58 16.03 4.70 -1.13
CA ASN A 58 17.17 3.81 -1.36
C ASN A 58 17.45 2.92 -0.15
N GLU A 59 17.46 3.50 1.06
CA GLU A 59 17.59 2.72 2.31
C GLU A 59 16.49 1.63 2.39
N ARG A 60 15.26 2.01 2.07
CA ARG A 60 14.14 1.06 2.05
C ARG A 60 14.29 -0.01 0.98
N GLN A 61 14.78 0.37 -0.22
CA GLN A 61 15.03 -0.59 -1.30
C GLN A 61 16.13 -1.58 -0.92
N ASN A 62 17.23 -1.11 -0.34
CA ASN A 62 18.32 -1.98 0.14
C ASN A 62 17.81 -3.02 1.14
N VAL A 63 16.96 -2.60 2.10
CA VAL A 63 16.34 -3.54 3.05
C VAL A 63 15.46 -4.57 2.33
N LEU A 64 14.75 -4.16 1.27
CA LEU A 64 13.90 -5.07 0.49
C LEU A 64 14.72 -6.05 -0.36
N ASP A 65 15.84 -5.59 -0.91
CA ASP A 65 16.73 -6.42 -1.75
C ASP A 65 17.45 -7.50 -0.91
N ASP A 66 17.66 -7.25 0.38
CA ASP A 66 18.23 -8.23 1.32
C ASP A 66 17.21 -9.29 1.80
N LEU A 67 15.90 -9.10 1.51
CA LEU A 67 14.86 -10.04 1.93
C LEU A 67 14.65 -11.14 0.88
N ASN A 68 14.82 -12.39 1.28
CA ASN A 68 14.51 -13.52 0.42
C ASN A 68 13.01 -13.56 0.07
N PRO A 69 12.65 -13.90 -1.19
CA PRO A 69 11.27 -14.21 -1.55
C PRO A 69 10.70 -15.33 -0.68
N TYR A 70 9.39 -15.30 -0.45
CA TYR A 70 8.71 -16.41 0.21
C TYR A 70 8.75 -17.66 -0.66
N THR A 71 8.95 -18.81 -0.04
CA THR A 71 8.81 -20.10 -0.68
C THR A 71 7.33 -20.45 -0.88
N ASP A 72 7.05 -21.37 -1.82
CA ASP A 72 5.68 -21.86 -2.03
C ASP A 72 5.11 -22.53 -0.79
N GLU A 73 5.96 -23.18 0.00
CA GLU A 73 5.55 -23.83 1.25
C GLU A 73 5.16 -22.81 2.32
N GLU A 74 5.93 -21.74 2.48
CA GLU A 74 5.57 -20.63 3.37
C GLU A 74 4.24 -19.99 2.96
N ILE A 75 4.02 -19.75 1.65
CA ILE A 75 2.75 -19.19 1.15
C ILE A 75 1.58 -20.13 1.44
N LYS A 76 1.75 -21.46 1.31
CA LYS A 76 0.73 -22.44 1.69
C LYS A 76 0.42 -22.36 3.17
N GLN A 77 1.44 -22.30 4.03
CA GLN A 77 1.28 -22.19 5.50
C GLN A 77 0.57 -20.88 5.88
N PHE A 78 0.97 -19.74 5.31
CA PHE A 78 0.28 -18.45 5.53
C PHE A 78 -1.17 -18.49 5.07
N THR A 79 -1.43 -19.13 3.92
CA THR A 79 -2.79 -19.29 3.39
C THR A 79 -3.65 -20.15 4.30
N ALA A 80 -3.11 -21.26 4.81
CA ALA A 80 -3.82 -22.15 5.75
C ALA A 80 -4.15 -21.41 7.05
N LYS A 81 -3.17 -20.70 7.64
CA LYS A 81 -3.37 -19.88 8.84
C LYS A 81 -4.39 -18.76 8.60
N ALA A 82 -4.30 -18.04 7.49
CA ALA A 82 -5.23 -16.96 7.17
C ALA A 82 -6.68 -17.46 7.01
N LYS A 83 -6.88 -18.64 6.43
CA LYS A 83 -8.21 -19.29 6.33
C LYS A 83 -8.83 -19.60 7.67
N LEU A 84 -8.03 -19.83 8.72
CA LEU A 84 -8.50 -20.10 10.08
C LEU A 84 -8.74 -18.82 10.88
N ASP A 85 -7.87 -17.82 10.75
CA ASP A 85 -7.85 -16.65 11.64
C ASP A 85 -8.70 -15.49 11.11
N ILE A 86 -8.62 -15.20 9.81
CA ILE A 86 -9.30 -14.04 9.23
C ILE A 86 -10.82 -14.14 9.33
N PRO A 87 -11.48 -15.30 9.06
CA PRO A 87 -12.93 -15.37 9.20
C PRO A 87 -13.44 -15.08 10.61
N LYS A 88 -12.71 -15.46 11.65
CA LYS A 88 -13.09 -15.17 13.06
C LYS A 88 -13.09 -13.65 13.33
N ARG A 89 -12.06 -12.95 12.84
CA ARG A 89 -11.98 -11.49 12.95
C ARG A 89 -13.08 -10.80 12.14
N VAL A 90 -13.33 -11.27 10.92
CA VAL A 90 -14.40 -10.74 10.06
C VAL A 90 -15.77 -10.92 10.74
N GLU A 91 -16.06 -12.09 11.31
CA GLU A 91 -17.31 -12.35 12.03
C GLU A 91 -17.48 -11.41 13.24
N PHE A 92 -16.42 -11.25 14.04
CA PHE A 92 -16.41 -10.36 15.19
C PHE A 92 -16.71 -8.90 14.80
N TYR A 93 -15.98 -8.37 13.82
CA TYR A 93 -16.14 -6.98 13.41
C TYR A 93 -17.41 -6.75 12.58
N ALA A 94 -17.88 -7.73 11.80
CA ALA A 94 -19.16 -7.63 11.10
C ALA A 94 -20.33 -7.43 12.06
N LYS A 95 -20.35 -8.19 13.17
CA LYS A 95 -21.33 -8.02 14.26
C LYS A 95 -21.21 -6.63 14.90
N LYS A 96 -20.00 -6.18 15.19
CA LYS A 96 -19.73 -4.87 15.82
C LYS A 96 -20.14 -3.68 14.93
N ILE A 97 -19.93 -3.79 13.61
CA ILE A 97 -20.28 -2.77 12.62
C ILE A 97 -21.78 -2.84 12.26
N GLY A 98 -22.42 -3.99 12.44
CA GLY A 98 -23.80 -4.25 12.05
C GLY A 98 -23.96 -4.43 10.53
N VAL A 99 -23.10 -5.26 9.92
CA VAL A 99 -23.13 -5.59 8.48
C VAL A 99 -23.12 -7.09 8.26
N THR A 100 -23.65 -7.51 7.10
CA THR A 100 -23.56 -8.88 6.60
C THR A 100 -22.69 -8.91 5.34
N TYR A 101 -21.85 -9.92 5.22
CA TYR A 101 -21.01 -10.15 4.05
C TYR A 101 -21.44 -11.43 3.33
N ASN A 102 -21.08 -11.57 2.05
CA ASN A 102 -21.46 -12.74 1.26
C ASN A 102 -20.47 -13.90 1.46
N LYS A 103 -19.19 -13.68 1.06
CA LYS A 103 -18.15 -14.70 1.20
C LYS A 103 -16.79 -14.09 1.49
N ILE A 104 -15.91 -14.88 2.10
CA ILE A 104 -14.50 -14.55 2.32
C ILE A 104 -13.66 -15.41 1.37
N THR A 105 -12.66 -14.78 0.74
CA THR A 105 -11.66 -15.47 -0.07
C THR A 105 -10.27 -15.05 0.40
N ILE A 106 -9.40 -16.02 0.64
CA ILE A 106 -7.98 -15.75 0.95
C ILE A 106 -7.18 -15.98 -0.33
N ARG A 107 -6.33 -15.00 -0.69
CA ARG A 107 -5.48 -15.04 -1.88
C ARG A 107 -4.09 -14.52 -1.55
N CYS A 108 -3.07 -14.97 -2.28
CA CYS A 108 -1.77 -14.33 -2.29
C CYS A 108 -1.78 -13.24 -3.39
N GLN A 109 -1.56 -11.97 -3.04
CA GLN A 109 -1.67 -10.82 -3.96
C GLN A 109 -0.53 -9.84 -3.75
N HIS A 110 0.08 -9.36 -4.84
CA HIS A 110 1.24 -8.45 -4.83
C HIS A 110 0.90 -7.00 -4.45
N THR A 111 -0.35 -6.55 -4.59
CA THR A 111 -0.67 -5.12 -4.61
C THR A 111 -1.63 -4.64 -3.55
N ARG A 112 -2.33 -5.55 -2.86
CA ARG A 112 -3.36 -5.16 -1.89
C ARG A 112 -3.48 -6.14 -0.73
N TRP A 113 -3.92 -5.62 0.40
CA TRP A 113 -4.15 -6.39 1.62
C TRP A 113 -5.55 -6.95 1.72
N GLY A 114 -6.53 -6.23 1.18
CA GLY A 114 -7.92 -6.64 1.12
C GLY A 114 -8.67 -6.00 -0.05
N SER A 115 -9.91 -6.40 -0.23
CA SER A 115 -10.90 -5.73 -1.10
C SER A 115 -12.30 -6.19 -0.77
N CYS A 116 -13.27 -5.28 -0.90
CA CYS A 116 -14.68 -5.56 -0.80
C CYS A 116 -15.36 -5.24 -2.15
N SER A 117 -16.20 -6.14 -2.65
CA SER A 117 -17.02 -5.87 -3.82
C SER A 117 -18.38 -5.29 -3.42
N SER A 118 -19.09 -4.66 -4.39
CA SER A 118 -20.45 -4.16 -4.20
C SER A 118 -21.48 -5.25 -3.81
N LYS A 119 -21.12 -6.54 -4.00
CA LYS A 119 -21.93 -7.69 -3.58
C LYS A 119 -21.55 -8.20 -2.19
N GLY A 120 -20.72 -7.49 -1.43
CA GLY A 120 -20.27 -7.91 -0.11
C GLY A 120 -19.29 -9.10 -0.12
N ASN A 121 -18.62 -9.39 -1.25
CA ASN A 121 -17.56 -10.39 -1.26
C ASN A 121 -16.27 -9.76 -0.75
N LEU A 122 -15.66 -10.36 0.27
CA LEU A 122 -14.43 -9.94 0.91
C LEU A 122 -13.27 -10.78 0.40
N ASN A 123 -12.17 -10.16 0.00
CA ASN A 123 -10.93 -10.85 -0.30
C ASN A 123 -9.85 -10.33 0.64
N PHE A 124 -9.02 -11.21 1.17
CA PHE A 124 -7.91 -10.87 2.03
C PHE A 124 -6.62 -11.54 1.57
N ASN A 125 -5.51 -10.84 1.75
CA ASN A 125 -4.19 -11.37 1.45
C ASN A 125 -3.78 -12.39 2.51
N CYS A 126 -3.20 -13.53 2.09
CA CYS A 126 -2.70 -14.54 3.03
C CYS A 126 -1.58 -14.00 3.93
N LEU A 127 -0.82 -13.01 3.47
CA LEU A 127 0.26 -12.38 4.23
C LEU A 127 -0.24 -11.55 5.43
N LEU A 128 -1.54 -11.33 5.59
CA LEU A 128 -2.09 -10.66 6.78
C LEU A 128 -1.64 -11.33 8.08
N VAL A 129 -1.47 -12.63 8.08
CA VAL A 129 -1.04 -13.40 9.28
C VAL A 129 0.36 -13.10 9.76
N LEU A 130 1.13 -12.33 8.99
CA LEU A 130 2.47 -11.86 9.33
C LEU A 130 2.47 -10.46 9.97
N LEU A 131 1.32 -9.77 9.95
CA LEU A 131 1.19 -8.42 10.48
C LEU A 131 0.81 -8.45 11.97
N PRO A 132 1.07 -7.38 12.72
CA PRO A 132 0.54 -7.22 14.07
C PRO A 132 -0.99 -7.31 14.07
N ASP A 133 -1.57 -7.86 15.12
CA ASP A 133 -3.01 -8.10 15.24
C ASP A 133 -3.86 -6.84 15.00
N GLU A 134 -3.43 -5.72 15.56
CA GLU A 134 -4.15 -4.44 15.39
C GLU A 134 -4.16 -3.98 13.93
N ILE A 135 -3.09 -4.26 13.17
CA ILE A 135 -3.01 -3.94 11.75
C ILE A 135 -3.94 -4.85 10.94
N ILE A 136 -3.99 -6.15 11.27
CA ILE A 136 -4.93 -7.09 10.65
C ILE A 136 -6.37 -6.61 10.88
N ASP A 137 -6.71 -6.29 12.12
CA ASP A 137 -8.05 -5.83 12.51
C ASP A 137 -8.44 -4.55 11.78
N SER A 138 -7.51 -3.60 11.65
CA SER A 138 -7.75 -2.36 10.91
C SER A 138 -8.10 -2.59 9.44
N ILE A 139 -7.48 -3.59 8.80
CA ILE A 139 -7.75 -3.97 7.41
C ILE A 139 -9.11 -4.67 7.32
N VAL A 140 -9.43 -5.58 8.25
CA VAL A 140 -10.73 -6.26 8.32
C VAL A 140 -11.86 -5.24 8.47
N VAL A 141 -11.72 -4.28 9.39
CA VAL A 141 -12.70 -3.20 9.60
C VAL A 141 -12.84 -2.34 8.34
N HIS A 142 -11.73 -2.00 7.68
CA HIS A 142 -11.73 -1.24 6.42
C HIS A 142 -12.59 -1.92 5.36
N GLU A 143 -12.36 -3.21 5.10
CA GLU A 143 -13.08 -3.96 4.08
C GLU A 143 -14.57 -4.14 4.45
N LEU A 144 -14.89 -4.33 5.71
CA LEU A 144 -16.28 -4.42 6.17
C LEU A 144 -17.02 -3.08 6.06
N CYS A 145 -16.36 -1.96 6.33
CA CYS A 145 -16.96 -0.63 6.19
C CYS A 145 -17.31 -0.29 4.73
N HIS A 146 -16.64 -0.91 3.75
CA HIS A 146 -17.01 -0.80 2.35
C HIS A 146 -18.41 -1.34 2.03
N ILE A 147 -18.94 -2.26 2.82
CA ILE A 147 -20.34 -2.74 2.67
C ILE A 147 -21.34 -1.59 2.87
N LYS A 148 -21.04 -0.64 3.77
CA LYS A 148 -21.87 0.56 4.02
C LYS A 148 -21.52 1.70 3.07
N GLN A 149 -20.24 1.90 2.78
CA GLN A 149 -19.71 3.03 2.02
C GLN A 149 -18.62 2.57 1.05
N MET A 150 -18.96 2.41 -0.24
CA MET A 150 -18.03 1.89 -1.25
C MET A 150 -16.86 2.82 -1.58
N ASN A 151 -16.98 4.12 -1.28
CA ASN A 151 -15.93 5.10 -1.52
C ASN A 151 -15.29 5.55 -0.20
N HIS A 152 -14.07 6.04 -0.27
CA HIS A 152 -13.32 6.55 0.89
C HIS A 152 -13.70 8.00 1.23
N SER A 153 -15.01 8.26 1.38
CA SER A 153 -15.56 9.57 1.78
C SER A 153 -15.39 9.81 3.29
N ALA A 154 -15.70 11.03 3.75
CA ALA A 154 -15.75 11.33 5.16
C ALA A 154 -16.72 10.40 5.94
N ARG A 155 -17.83 9.98 5.31
CA ARG A 155 -18.78 9.01 5.88
C ARG A 155 -18.14 7.63 6.08
N PHE A 156 -17.30 7.19 5.15
CA PHE A 156 -16.56 5.93 5.27
C PHE A 156 -15.65 5.94 6.50
N TYR A 157 -14.83 6.98 6.65
CA TYR A 157 -13.94 7.08 7.81
C TYR A 157 -14.70 7.24 9.14
N ALA A 158 -15.85 7.91 9.12
CA ALA A 158 -16.71 8.01 10.30
C ALA A 158 -17.28 6.64 10.73
N GLU A 159 -17.56 5.72 9.79
CA GLU A 159 -17.97 4.34 10.15
C GLU A 159 -16.80 3.56 10.77
N ILE A 160 -15.58 3.73 10.27
CA ILE A 160 -14.38 3.10 10.84
C ILE A 160 -14.13 3.62 12.26
N ASP A 161 -14.14 4.94 12.47
CA ASP A 161 -13.81 5.57 13.76
C ASP A 161 -14.75 5.13 14.89
N LYS A 162 -16.02 4.79 14.59
CA LYS A 162 -16.98 4.25 15.56
C LYS A 162 -16.52 2.94 16.20
N VAL A 163 -15.78 2.10 15.47
CA VAL A 163 -15.43 0.75 15.91
C VAL A 163 -13.93 0.54 16.08
N PHE A 164 -13.12 1.38 15.41
CA PHE A 164 -11.67 1.27 15.40
C PHE A 164 -10.98 2.65 15.41
N PRO A 165 -10.92 3.35 16.56
CA PRO A 165 -10.41 4.74 16.66
C PRO A 165 -8.95 4.90 16.22
N ASN A 166 -8.12 3.85 16.39
CA ASN A 166 -6.69 3.87 16.03
C ASN A 166 -6.42 3.62 14.53
N TYR A 167 -7.47 3.58 13.70
CA TYR A 167 -7.35 3.26 12.28
C TYR A 167 -6.29 4.09 11.54
N LYS A 168 -6.26 5.39 11.78
CA LYS A 168 -5.31 6.31 11.12
C LYS A 168 -3.85 5.93 11.38
N GLN A 169 -3.53 5.51 12.59
CA GLN A 169 -2.18 5.09 13.00
C GLN A 169 -1.83 3.74 12.33
N CYS A 170 -2.74 2.80 12.33
CA CYS A 170 -2.58 1.50 11.67
C CYS A 170 -2.40 1.65 10.16
N HIS A 171 -3.19 2.52 9.52
CA HIS A 171 -3.07 2.82 8.11
C HIS A 171 -1.70 3.45 7.76
N LEU A 172 -1.21 4.37 8.60
CA LEU A 172 0.13 4.96 8.44
C LEU A 172 1.22 3.90 8.58
N TRP A 173 1.13 3.05 9.61
CA TRP A 173 2.06 1.93 9.81
C TRP A 173 2.09 1.00 8.60
N LEU A 174 0.92 0.62 8.08
CA LEU A 174 0.79 -0.26 6.91
C LEU A 174 1.41 0.37 5.66
N LYS A 175 1.21 1.68 5.46
CA LYS A 175 1.84 2.43 4.36
C LYS A 175 3.37 2.45 4.47
N GLN A 176 3.89 2.51 5.68
CA GLN A 176 5.34 2.54 5.93
C GLN A 176 5.98 1.15 5.82
N ASN A 177 5.32 0.11 6.30
CA ASN A 177 5.91 -1.22 6.50
C ASN A 177 5.34 -2.30 5.56
N GLY A 178 4.13 -2.14 5.05
CA GLY A 178 3.44 -3.18 4.29
C GLY A 178 4.19 -3.66 3.04
N GLY A 179 4.94 -2.78 2.39
CA GLY A 179 5.75 -3.14 1.21
C GLY A 179 6.81 -4.20 1.49
N MET A 180 7.35 -4.29 2.71
CA MET A 180 8.34 -5.30 3.10
C MET A 180 7.81 -6.73 2.98
N TYR A 181 6.52 -6.91 3.18
CA TYR A 181 5.86 -8.21 3.07
C TYR A 181 5.43 -8.52 1.64
N LEU A 182 4.76 -7.57 0.98
CA LEU A 182 4.21 -7.79 -0.37
C LEU A 182 5.29 -7.99 -1.44
N ASN A 183 6.43 -7.30 -1.33
CA ASN A 183 7.53 -7.38 -2.30
C ASN A 183 8.29 -8.73 -2.25
N ARG A 184 8.07 -9.53 -1.22
CA ARG A 184 8.65 -10.88 -1.09
C ARG A 184 7.80 -11.98 -1.75
N ILE A 185 6.62 -11.66 -2.28
CA ILE A 185 5.84 -12.63 -3.06
C ILE A 185 6.60 -12.91 -4.36
N PRO A 186 6.88 -14.18 -4.74
CA PRO A 186 7.52 -14.52 -6.01
C PRO A 186 6.74 -13.95 -7.20
N LYS A 187 7.45 -13.49 -8.23
CA LYS A 187 6.86 -12.97 -9.47
C LYS A 187 6.36 -14.07 -10.37
#